data_e72913c831bd6759d79a093d083a6000
#
_entry.id   e72913c831bd6759d79a093d083a6000
#
_cell.length_a   1.000
_cell.length_b   1.000
_cell.length_c   1.000
_cell.angle_alpha   90.00
_cell.angle_beta   90.00
_cell.angle_gamma   90.00
#
_symmetry.space_group_name_H-M   'P 1'
#
loop_
_entity.id
_entity.type
_entity.pdbx_description
1 polymer ?
#
loop_
_entity_poly.entity_id
_entity_poly.type
_entity_poly.pdbx_seq_one_letter_code
_entity_poly.pdbx_strand_id
1 'polypeptide(L)'
;SEMCIRDSLVGGHIWVGVLCLTGGIWHILTKPFAWARRAFVWSGEAYLSYSLAALAVMGLSAAVFVWYNNTAYPSEFYGPTGPEASQAQAFTFLVRDQRLGANVASAQGPTGLGKYLMRSPSGEIIFGGETMRFWDMRSPWLEPLRGPNGLDINKIRNDIQPWQERRAAEFMTHAPLGSLNSVGGVATE
;
A
#
# COMPACT_ATOMS: atom_id res chain seq x y z
N SER A 1 -15.68 -17.79 4.15
CA SER A 1 -15.01 -16.76 3.36
C SER A 1 -13.53 -17.02 3.13
N GLU A 2 -12.73 -17.40 4.13
CA GLU A 2 -11.32 -17.76 3.92
C GLU A 2 -11.16 -18.96 2.98
N MET A 3 -12.04 -19.95 3.11
CA MET A 3 -12.05 -21.10 2.19
C MET A 3 -12.34 -20.68 0.76
N CYS A 4 -13.26 -19.75 0.54
CA CYS A 4 -13.56 -19.24 -0.79
C CYS A 4 -12.37 -18.49 -1.41
N ILE A 5 -11.62 -17.73 -0.60
CA ILE A 5 -10.42 -17.02 -1.06
C ILE A 5 -9.34 -18.02 -1.48
N ARG A 6 -9.10 -19.06 -0.67
CA ARG A 6 -8.12 -20.10 -0.98
C ARG A 6 -8.51 -20.89 -2.23
N ASP A 7 -9.79 -21.25 -2.34
CA ASP A 7 -10.30 -21.96 -3.52
C ASP A 7 -10.12 -21.14 -4.80
N SER A 8 -10.39 -19.85 -4.74
CA SER A 8 -10.19 -18.95 -5.87
C SER A 8 -8.72 -18.83 -6.25
N LEU A 9 -7.83 -18.73 -5.27
CA LEU A 9 -6.38 -18.68 -5.52
C LEU A 9 -5.87 -19.98 -6.14
N VAL A 10 -6.25 -21.11 -5.60
CA VAL A 10 -5.85 -22.43 -6.14
C VAL A 10 -6.42 -22.62 -7.55
N GLY A 11 -7.68 -22.33 -7.76
CA GLY A 11 -8.32 -22.41 -9.07
C GLY A 11 -7.65 -21.53 -10.11
N GLY A 12 -7.34 -20.31 -9.76
CA GLY A 12 -6.63 -19.36 -10.63
C GLY A 12 -5.24 -19.86 -11.03
N HIS A 13 -4.50 -20.40 -10.07
CA HIS A 13 -3.17 -20.97 -10.34
C HIS A 13 -3.23 -22.21 -11.21
N ILE A 14 -4.23 -23.08 -11.02
CA ILE A 14 -4.43 -24.25 -11.88
C ILE A 14 -4.73 -23.81 -13.32
N TRP A 15 -5.61 -22.84 -13.51
CA TRP A 15 -5.93 -22.31 -14.83
C TRP A 15 -4.72 -21.72 -15.55
N VAL A 16 -3.98 -20.87 -14.86
CA VAL A 16 -2.77 -20.24 -15.41
C VAL A 16 -1.72 -21.31 -15.70
N GLY A 17 -1.56 -22.29 -14.82
CA GLY A 17 -0.63 -23.40 -15.02
C GLY A 17 -0.96 -24.21 -16.28
N VAL A 18 -2.23 -24.53 -16.49
CA VAL A 18 -2.69 -25.24 -17.70
C VAL A 18 -2.41 -24.40 -18.95
N LEU A 19 -2.70 -23.11 -18.93
CA LEU A 19 -2.43 -22.21 -20.03
C LEU A 19 -0.92 -22.15 -20.35
N CYS A 20 -0.07 -22.05 -19.33
CA CYS A 20 1.37 -22.01 -19.49
C CYS A 20 1.91 -23.32 -20.08
N LEU A 21 1.44 -24.48 -19.59
CA LEU A 21 1.84 -25.79 -20.14
C LEU A 21 1.41 -25.95 -21.60
N THR A 22 0.18 -25.59 -21.91
CA THR A 22 -0.35 -25.64 -23.27
C THR A 22 0.42 -24.71 -24.20
N GLY A 23 0.70 -23.49 -23.75
CA GLY A 23 1.50 -22.52 -24.50
C GLY A 23 2.92 -22.99 -24.72
N GLY A 24 3.54 -23.61 -23.73
CA GLY A 24 4.87 -24.18 -23.85
C GLY A 24 4.93 -25.29 -24.89
N ILE A 25 3.96 -26.21 -24.86
CA ILE A 25 3.85 -27.29 -25.86
C ILE A 25 3.64 -26.69 -27.27
N TRP A 26 2.76 -25.70 -27.38
CA TRP A 26 2.52 -25.02 -28.64
C TRP A 26 3.80 -24.43 -29.21
N HIS A 27 4.59 -23.73 -28.40
CA HIS A 27 5.83 -23.09 -28.82
C HIS A 27 6.94 -24.09 -29.16
N ILE A 28 6.93 -25.28 -28.55
CA ILE A 28 7.87 -26.34 -28.91
C ILE A 28 7.53 -26.93 -30.28
N LEU A 29 6.24 -27.10 -30.56
CA LEU A 29 5.78 -27.79 -31.78
C LEU A 29 5.63 -26.89 -33.00
N THR A 30 5.61 -25.55 -32.79
CA THR A 30 5.38 -24.60 -33.88
C THR A 30 6.58 -23.69 -34.10
N LYS A 31 6.63 -23.11 -35.28
CA LYS A 31 7.65 -22.18 -35.71
C LYS A 31 7.08 -20.74 -35.58
N PRO A 32 7.85 -19.76 -35.14
CA PRO A 32 7.38 -18.38 -35.10
C PRO A 32 7.03 -17.87 -36.49
N PHE A 33 6.08 -16.93 -36.54
CA PHE A 33 5.70 -16.30 -37.79
C PHE A 33 6.82 -15.40 -38.34
N ALA A 34 6.72 -15.08 -39.64
CA ALA A 34 7.77 -14.33 -40.32
C ALA A 34 8.09 -12.97 -39.68
N TRP A 35 7.09 -12.28 -39.16
CA TRP A 35 7.27 -10.98 -38.49
C TRP A 35 8.10 -11.12 -37.21
N ALA A 36 7.90 -12.20 -36.46
CA ALA A 36 8.65 -12.46 -35.23
C ALA A 36 10.10 -12.87 -35.57
N ARG A 37 10.26 -13.69 -36.60
CA ARG A 37 11.61 -14.09 -37.04
C ARG A 37 12.46 -12.92 -37.47
N ARG A 38 11.86 -11.87 -38.01
CA ARG A 38 12.57 -10.66 -38.43
C ARG A 38 12.84 -9.71 -37.26
N ALA A 39 11.96 -9.70 -36.27
CA ALA A 39 12.01 -8.74 -35.15
C ALA A 39 13.02 -9.13 -34.08
N PHE A 40 13.24 -10.43 -33.87
CA PHE A 40 14.06 -10.94 -32.77
C PHE A 40 15.37 -11.55 -33.26
N VAL A 41 16.39 -11.45 -32.43
CA VAL A 41 17.63 -12.19 -32.59
C VAL A 41 17.42 -13.58 -32.00
N TRP A 42 17.83 -14.62 -32.72
CA TRP A 42 17.58 -16.01 -32.37
C TRP A 42 18.89 -16.70 -31.95
N SER A 43 19.41 -16.29 -30.79
CA SER A 43 20.63 -16.84 -30.19
C SER A 43 20.40 -17.08 -28.70
N GLY A 44 21.21 -17.93 -28.08
CA GLY A 44 21.10 -18.20 -26.64
C GLY A 44 21.26 -16.97 -25.78
N GLU A 45 22.19 -16.11 -26.13
CA GLU A 45 22.40 -14.85 -25.40
C GLU A 45 21.19 -13.90 -25.52
N ALA A 46 20.57 -13.85 -26.69
CA ALA A 46 19.37 -13.06 -26.91
C ALA A 46 18.21 -13.60 -26.05
N TYR A 47 18.05 -14.90 -25.95
CA TYR A 47 17.01 -15.52 -25.11
C TYR A 47 17.22 -15.18 -23.65
N LEU A 48 18.46 -15.21 -23.18
CA LEU A 48 18.77 -14.76 -21.81
C LEU A 48 18.40 -13.31 -21.61
N SER A 49 18.70 -12.44 -22.55
CA SER A 49 18.36 -11.02 -22.43
C SER A 49 16.85 -10.80 -22.35
N TYR A 50 16.06 -11.53 -23.15
CA TYR A 50 14.59 -11.44 -23.12
C TYR A 50 14.04 -11.91 -21.78
N SER A 51 14.56 -13.02 -21.27
CA SER A 51 14.14 -13.55 -19.98
C SER A 51 14.53 -12.64 -18.82
N LEU A 52 15.73 -12.07 -18.86
CA LEU A 52 16.19 -11.14 -17.82
C LEU A 52 15.39 -9.85 -17.83
N ALA A 53 15.01 -9.35 -19.00
CA ALA A 53 14.13 -8.19 -19.09
C ALA A 53 12.76 -8.47 -18.47
N ALA A 54 12.19 -9.64 -18.72
CA ALA A 54 10.93 -10.06 -18.10
C ALA A 54 11.06 -10.17 -16.59
N LEU A 55 12.15 -10.74 -16.09
CA LEU A 55 12.41 -10.83 -14.65
C LEU A 55 12.58 -9.45 -14.01
N ALA A 56 13.23 -8.52 -14.71
CA ALA A 56 13.38 -7.15 -14.23
C ALA A 56 12.01 -6.46 -14.06
N VAL A 57 11.13 -6.60 -15.06
CA VAL A 57 9.77 -6.05 -15.00
C VAL A 57 8.98 -6.70 -13.86
N MET A 58 9.06 -8.02 -13.72
CA MET A 58 8.38 -8.72 -12.63
C MET A 58 8.89 -8.30 -11.26
N GLY A 59 10.20 -8.15 -11.11
CA GLY A 59 10.82 -7.73 -9.85
C GLY A 59 10.43 -6.32 -9.46
N LEU A 60 10.43 -5.38 -10.40
CA LEU A 60 9.99 -4.01 -10.15
C LEU A 60 8.50 -3.96 -9.81
N SER A 61 7.68 -4.72 -10.53
CA SER A 61 6.24 -4.81 -10.24
C SER A 61 5.97 -5.38 -8.86
N ALA A 62 6.71 -6.43 -8.47
CA ALA A 62 6.60 -7.02 -7.13
C ALA A 62 7.02 -6.03 -6.04
N ALA A 63 8.07 -5.26 -6.28
CA ALA A 63 8.55 -4.24 -5.35
C ALA A 63 7.48 -3.15 -5.12
N VAL A 64 6.87 -2.64 -6.19
CA VAL A 64 5.78 -1.66 -6.09
C VAL A 64 4.57 -2.28 -5.40
N PHE A 65 4.23 -3.51 -5.75
CA PHE A 65 3.09 -4.23 -5.19
C PHE A 65 3.22 -4.42 -3.67
N VAL A 66 4.38 -4.90 -3.21
CA VAL A 66 4.60 -5.09 -1.77
C VAL A 66 4.70 -3.77 -1.01
N TRP A 67 5.14 -2.70 -1.69
CA TRP A 67 5.25 -1.38 -1.06
C TRP A 67 3.88 -0.79 -0.73
N TYR A 68 2.90 -0.94 -1.62
CA TYR A 68 1.60 -0.30 -1.46
C TYR A 68 0.47 -1.24 -1.04
N ASN A 69 0.56 -2.54 -1.35
CA ASN A 69 -0.54 -3.47 -1.14
C ASN A 69 -0.49 -4.09 0.25
N ASN A 70 -1.56 -3.95 1.01
CA ASN A 70 -1.70 -4.56 2.32
C ASN A 70 -2.81 -5.63 2.36
N THR A 71 -3.37 -5.99 1.23
CA THR A 71 -4.37 -7.06 1.12
C THR A 71 -3.74 -8.40 0.83
N ALA A 72 -2.93 -8.50 -0.24
CA ALA A 72 -2.19 -9.71 -0.58
C ALA A 72 -0.97 -9.90 0.32
N TYR A 73 -0.42 -8.82 0.85
CA TYR A 73 0.67 -8.83 1.82
C TYR A 73 0.20 -8.17 3.12
N PRO A 74 -0.58 -8.89 3.96
CA PRO A 74 -1.14 -8.30 5.17
C PRO A 74 -0.07 -7.72 6.08
N SER A 75 -0.35 -6.55 6.62
CA SER A 75 0.61 -5.83 7.48
C SER A 75 0.92 -6.56 8.78
N GLU A 76 0.06 -7.48 9.20
CA GLU A 76 0.29 -8.32 10.37
C GLU A 76 1.46 -9.29 10.18
N PHE A 77 1.75 -9.70 8.93
CA PHE A 77 2.80 -10.66 8.60
C PHE A 77 4.01 -10.02 7.92
N TYR A 78 3.78 -9.07 7.06
CA TYR A 78 4.82 -8.44 6.24
C TYR A 78 5.25 -7.07 6.76
N GLY A 79 4.63 -6.61 7.83
CA GLY A 79 4.85 -5.28 8.35
C GLY A 79 4.04 -4.22 7.61
N PRO A 80 3.98 -3.00 8.14
CA PRO A 80 3.19 -1.92 7.53
C PRO A 80 3.79 -1.48 6.21
N THR A 81 2.92 -1.03 5.30
CA THR A 81 3.37 -0.33 4.11
C THR A 81 3.95 1.03 4.51
N GLY A 82 4.76 1.66 3.64
CA GLY A 82 5.26 3.00 3.89
C GLY A 82 4.14 4.02 4.15
N PRO A 83 3.12 4.11 3.28
CA PRO A 83 1.95 4.95 3.53
C PRO A 83 1.22 4.63 4.84
N GLU A 84 1.07 3.36 5.15
CA GLU A 84 0.39 2.93 6.38
C GLU A 84 1.15 3.36 7.64
N ALA A 85 2.47 3.21 7.65
CA ALA A 85 3.29 3.65 8.77
C ALA A 85 3.21 5.17 8.97
N SER A 86 3.21 5.93 7.88
CA SER A 86 3.03 7.38 7.93
C SER A 86 1.67 7.78 8.51
N GLN A 87 0.60 7.14 8.05
CA GLN A 87 -0.75 7.38 8.57
C GLN A 87 -0.88 6.94 10.03
N ALA A 88 -0.22 5.85 10.42
CA ALA A 88 -0.21 5.37 11.80
C ALA A 88 0.47 6.39 12.73
N GLN A 89 1.54 7.02 12.30
CA GLN A 89 2.19 8.08 13.05
C GLN A 89 1.25 9.27 13.26
N ALA A 90 0.59 9.74 12.21
CA ALA A 90 -0.37 10.83 12.31
C ALA A 90 -1.52 10.50 13.26
N PHE A 91 -2.05 9.29 13.16
CA PHE A 91 -3.10 8.81 14.05
C PHE A 91 -2.65 8.76 15.52
N THR A 92 -1.46 8.25 15.77
CA THR A 92 -0.92 8.14 17.14
C THR A 92 -0.79 9.51 17.80
N PHE A 93 -0.26 10.50 17.06
CA PHE A 93 -0.14 11.85 17.59
C PHE A 93 -1.50 12.55 17.76
N LEU A 94 -2.44 12.28 16.86
CA LEU A 94 -3.80 12.78 16.99
C LEU A 94 -4.46 12.27 18.29
N VAL A 95 -4.35 10.99 18.56
CA VAL A 95 -4.91 10.37 19.76
C VAL A 95 -4.23 10.93 21.03
N ARG A 96 -2.91 11.03 21.01
CA ARG A 96 -2.15 11.59 22.14
C ARG A 96 -2.63 13.01 22.47
N ASP A 97 -2.69 13.85 21.47
CA ASP A 97 -3.02 15.27 21.68
C ASP A 97 -4.49 15.46 22.00
N GLN A 98 -5.38 14.62 21.47
CA GLN A 98 -6.79 14.63 21.82
C GLN A 98 -6.99 14.33 23.31
N ARG A 99 -6.24 13.37 23.85
CA ARG A 99 -6.27 13.05 25.29
C ARG A 99 -5.70 14.15 26.15
N LEU A 100 -4.79 14.94 25.61
CA LEU A 100 -4.24 16.11 26.30
C LEU A 100 -5.15 17.34 26.21
N GLY A 101 -6.31 17.22 25.58
CA GLY A 101 -7.32 18.26 25.50
C GLY A 101 -7.35 19.05 24.21
N ALA A 102 -6.55 18.72 23.22
CA ALA A 102 -6.55 19.41 21.93
C ALA A 102 -7.85 19.16 21.16
N ASN A 103 -8.38 20.20 20.52
CA ASN A 103 -9.49 20.03 19.58
C ASN A 103 -8.93 19.67 18.21
N VAL A 104 -8.83 18.37 17.96
CA VAL A 104 -8.18 17.85 16.74
C VAL A 104 -8.91 18.23 15.44
N ALA A 105 -10.20 18.54 15.53
CA ALA A 105 -10.98 18.92 14.35
C ALA A 105 -10.68 20.35 13.88
N SER A 106 -10.25 21.24 14.77
CA SER A 106 -10.07 22.66 14.46
C SER A 106 -8.64 23.18 14.63
N ALA A 107 -7.74 22.40 15.22
CA ALA A 107 -6.36 22.82 15.42
C ALA A 107 -5.66 23.08 14.07
N GLN A 108 -4.96 24.20 13.97
CA GLN A 108 -4.21 24.57 12.78
C GLN A 108 -2.72 24.35 12.96
N GLY A 109 -2.04 23.92 11.89
CA GLY A 109 -0.61 23.79 11.84
C GLY A 109 0.09 25.09 11.40
N PRO A 110 1.42 25.08 11.33
CA PRO A 110 2.22 26.25 10.94
C PRO A 110 1.90 26.78 9.54
N THR A 111 1.40 25.94 8.65
CA THR A 111 1.07 26.29 7.27
C THR A 111 -0.35 26.86 7.08
N GLY A 112 -1.13 26.93 8.15
CA GLY A 112 -2.54 27.33 8.09
C GLY A 112 -3.50 26.19 7.77
N LEU A 113 -3.01 25.03 7.33
CA LEU A 113 -3.81 23.82 7.15
C LEU A 113 -4.06 23.15 8.50
N GLY A 114 -5.05 22.25 8.56
CA GLY A 114 -5.33 21.50 9.77
C GLY A 114 -4.09 20.75 10.27
N LYS A 115 -3.85 20.80 11.56
CA LYS A 115 -2.70 20.14 12.17
C LYS A 115 -2.85 18.61 12.16
N TYR A 116 -4.05 18.13 12.47
CA TYR A 116 -4.33 16.70 12.57
C TYR A 116 -5.20 16.18 11.43
N LEU A 117 -6.16 16.98 11.01
CA LEU A 117 -7.12 16.64 9.98
C LEU A 117 -7.20 17.77 8.95
N MET A 118 -7.41 17.39 7.70
CA MET A 118 -7.63 18.34 6.62
C MET A 118 -8.56 17.71 5.57
N ARG A 119 -8.77 18.37 4.45
CA ARG A 119 -9.57 17.82 3.35
C ARG A 119 -8.68 17.41 2.19
N SER A 120 -9.05 16.29 1.57
CA SER A 120 -8.40 15.85 0.34
C SER A 120 -8.81 16.74 -0.84
N PRO A 121 -8.13 16.65 -2.00
CA PRO A 121 -8.54 17.36 -3.20
C PRO A 121 -9.99 17.08 -3.63
N SER A 122 -10.51 15.90 -3.29
CA SER A 122 -11.91 15.52 -3.58
C SER A 122 -12.88 15.85 -2.43
N GLY A 123 -12.42 16.42 -1.33
CA GLY A 123 -13.24 16.90 -0.23
C GLY A 123 -13.38 15.99 0.96
N GLU A 124 -12.76 14.81 0.97
CA GLU A 124 -12.80 13.86 2.06
C GLU A 124 -11.93 14.34 3.24
N ILE A 125 -12.31 13.98 4.45
CA ILE A 125 -11.50 14.28 5.64
C ILE A 125 -10.36 13.28 5.72
N ILE A 126 -9.13 13.79 5.80
CA ILE A 126 -7.90 12.99 5.82
C ILE A 126 -6.98 13.48 6.92
N PHE A 127 -5.93 12.72 7.25
CA PHE A 127 -4.91 13.17 8.17
C PHE A 127 -4.12 14.34 7.59
N GLY A 128 -3.82 15.32 8.43
CA GLY A 128 -3.03 16.49 8.04
C GLY A 128 -1.53 16.27 8.14
N GLY A 129 -0.75 17.28 7.73
CA GLY A 129 0.69 17.20 7.68
C GLY A 129 1.19 16.53 6.40
N GLU A 130 2.45 16.11 6.38
CA GLU A 130 3.05 15.47 5.21
C GLU A 130 2.34 14.17 4.81
N THR A 131 1.70 13.48 5.75
CA THR A 131 0.97 12.23 5.49
C THR A 131 -0.25 12.44 4.60
N MET A 132 -0.63 13.68 4.32
CA MET A 132 -1.73 13.98 3.39
C MET A 132 -1.51 13.40 2.00
N ARG A 133 -0.26 13.19 1.59
CA ARG A 133 0.06 12.59 0.30
C ARG A 133 -0.36 11.12 0.19
N PHE A 134 -0.57 10.47 1.32
CA PHE A 134 -0.94 9.05 1.39
C PHE A 134 -2.41 8.84 1.76
N TRP A 135 -3.24 9.83 1.51
CA TRP A 135 -4.64 9.82 1.92
C TRP A 135 -5.46 8.69 1.29
N ASP A 136 -5.02 8.14 0.15
CA ASP A 136 -5.69 7.02 -0.52
C ASP A 136 -5.52 5.68 0.21
N MET A 137 -4.61 5.61 1.16
CA MET A 137 -4.29 4.38 1.87
C MET A 137 -5.49 3.87 2.66
N ARG A 138 -5.70 2.56 2.61
CA ARG A 138 -6.71 1.85 3.40
C ARG A 138 -6.03 0.79 4.23
N SER A 139 -6.49 0.61 5.47
CA SER A 139 -5.98 -0.45 6.33
C SER A 139 -7.03 -0.88 7.36
N PRO A 140 -6.99 -2.16 7.79
CA PRO A 140 -8.03 -2.69 8.69
C PRO A 140 -8.18 -1.95 10.02
N TRP A 141 -7.09 -1.42 10.56
CA TRP A 141 -7.14 -0.72 11.85
C TRP A 141 -7.74 0.68 11.74
N LEU A 142 -7.72 1.28 10.56
CA LEU A 142 -8.21 2.64 10.33
C LEU A 142 -9.64 2.67 9.79
N GLU A 143 -10.09 1.63 9.09
CA GLU A 143 -11.40 1.62 8.45
C GLU A 143 -12.58 1.79 9.40
N PRO A 144 -12.58 1.28 10.63
CA PRO A 144 -13.65 1.55 11.57
C PRO A 144 -13.91 3.02 11.88
N LEU A 145 -12.92 3.88 11.63
CA LEU A 145 -13.05 5.33 11.85
C LEU A 145 -13.48 6.09 10.60
N ARG A 146 -13.71 5.41 9.49
CA ARG A 146 -14.15 6.05 8.27
C ARG A 146 -15.67 6.11 8.18
N GLY A 147 -16.12 7.18 7.53
CA GLY A 147 -17.51 7.39 7.16
C GLY A 147 -17.62 7.67 5.66
N PRO A 148 -18.80 8.08 5.19
CA PRO A 148 -19.03 8.38 3.77
C PRO A 148 -18.14 9.49 3.20
N ASN A 149 -17.72 10.43 4.05
CA ASN A 149 -16.94 11.61 3.65
C ASN A 149 -15.46 11.53 4.11
N GLY A 150 -14.89 10.34 4.15
CA GLY A 150 -13.54 10.12 4.68
C GLY A 150 -13.57 9.78 6.16
N LEU A 151 -12.59 10.26 6.92
CA LEU A 151 -12.54 10.02 8.36
C LEU A 151 -13.72 10.72 9.05
N ASP A 152 -14.37 10.01 9.99
CA ASP A 152 -15.50 10.55 10.74
C ASP A 152 -15.01 11.14 12.05
N ILE A 153 -15.19 12.45 12.21
CA ILE A 153 -14.75 13.17 13.42
C ILE A 153 -15.44 12.64 14.67
N ASN A 154 -16.71 12.27 14.60
CA ASN A 154 -17.43 11.71 15.74
C ASN A 154 -16.85 10.37 16.18
N LYS A 155 -16.49 9.52 15.23
CA LYS A 155 -15.84 8.24 15.52
C LYS A 155 -14.44 8.45 16.11
N ILE A 156 -13.71 9.41 15.61
CA ILE A 156 -12.37 9.76 16.14
C ILE A 156 -12.48 10.25 17.58
N ARG A 157 -13.52 10.98 17.92
CA ARG A 157 -13.71 11.46 19.31
C ARG A 157 -14.16 10.37 20.27
N ASN A 158 -14.96 9.41 19.82
CA ASN A 158 -15.69 8.51 20.72
C ASN A 158 -15.40 7.02 20.52
N ASP A 159 -15.00 6.60 19.33
CA ASP A 159 -15.00 5.18 18.94
C ASP A 159 -13.59 4.60 18.75
N ILE A 160 -12.55 5.30 19.17
CA ILE A 160 -11.18 4.77 19.10
C ILE A 160 -11.02 3.67 20.13
N GLN A 161 -10.62 2.47 19.66
CA GLN A 161 -10.42 1.32 20.51
C GLN A 161 -8.94 1.14 20.87
N PRO A 162 -8.64 0.54 22.04
CA PRO A 162 -7.25 0.32 22.46
C PRO A 162 -6.41 -0.48 21.46
N TRP A 163 -7.02 -1.45 20.76
CA TRP A 163 -6.28 -2.25 19.78
C TRP A 163 -5.82 -1.42 18.58
N GLN A 164 -6.59 -0.40 18.19
CA GLN A 164 -6.21 0.51 17.10
C GLN A 164 -4.98 1.33 17.48
N GLU A 165 -4.94 1.81 18.70
CA GLU A 165 -3.80 2.57 19.22
C GLU A 165 -2.55 1.71 19.29
N ARG A 166 -2.66 0.48 19.77
CA ARG A 166 -1.53 -0.45 19.84
C ARG A 166 -1.00 -0.77 18.45
N ARG A 167 -1.90 -1.04 17.50
CA ARG A 167 -1.52 -1.35 16.12
C ARG A 167 -0.82 -0.16 15.46
N ALA A 168 -1.40 1.03 15.60
CA ALA A 168 -0.80 2.25 15.06
C ALA A 168 0.55 2.57 15.70
N ALA A 169 0.68 2.40 17.01
CA ALA A 169 1.95 2.63 17.72
C ALA A 169 3.03 1.66 17.25
N GLU A 170 2.69 0.40 17.00
CA GLU A 170 3.64 -0.57 16.44
C GLU A 170 4.07 -0.18 15.04
N PHE A 171 3.12 0.21 14.18
CA PHE A 171 3.39 0.51 12.78
C PHE A 171 4.14 1.83 12.59
N MET A 172 3.92 2.82 13.45
CA MET A 172 4.60 4.12 13.30
C MET A 172 6.11 4.02 13.46
N THR A 173 6.62 3.01 14.15
CA THR A 173 8.06 2.80 14.31
C THR A 173 8.74 2.41 13.00
N HIS A 174 7.95 2.02 11.99
CA HIS A 174 8.41 1.65 10.66
C HIS A 174 8.22 2.77 9.65
N ALA A 175 7.90 3.99 10.08
CA ALA A 175 7.71 5.12 9.17
C ALA A 175 8.96 5.31 8.31
N PRO A 176 8.79 5.58 6.99
CA PRO A 176 9.93 5.72 6.09
C PRO A 176 10.89 6.82 6.54
N LEU A 177 12.18 6.58 6.37
CA LEU A 177 13.19 7.59 6.61
C LEU A 177 13.01 8.76 5.63
N GLY A 178 13.46 9.93 6.04
CA GLY A 178 13.37 11.12 5.22
C GLY A 178 14.23 11.08 3.97
N SER A 179 13.99 12.03 3.11
CA SER A 179 14.75 12.28 1.90
C SER A 179 15.27 13.70 1.91
N LEU A 180 15.92 14.12 0.82
CA LEU A 180 16.36 15.51 0.68
C LEU A 180 15.18 16.50 0.80
N ASN A 181 13.98 16.09 0.40
CA ASN A 181 12.79 16.93 0.38
C ASN A 181 11.84 16.68 1.55
N SER A 182 12.11 15.74 2.43
CA SER A 182 11.24 15.45 3.57
C SER A 182 12.04 14.83 4.72
N VAL A 183 11.66 15.19 5.92
CA VAL A 183 12.33 14.72 7.14
C VAL A 183 12.09 13.22 7.34
N GLY A 184 10.84 12.77 7.28
CA GLY A 184 10.49 11.37 7.50
C GLY A 184 10.83 10.85 8.88
N GLY A 185 10.77 9.52 9.03
CA GLY A 185 11.09 8.85 10.29
C GLY A 185 10.02 9.01 11.36
N VAL A 186 10.28 8.42 12.54
CA VAL A 186 9.38 8.55 13.68
C VAL A 186 9.57 9.92 14.33
N ALA A 187 8.45 10.63 14.53
CA ALA A 187 8.49 11.92 15.21
C ALA A 187 8.82 11.72 16.68
N THR A 188 9.84 12.40 17.15
CA THR A 188 10.23 12.43 18.57
C THR A 188 10.15 13.85 19.07
N GLU A 189 9.74 14.04 20.29
CA GLU A 189 9.71 15.36 20.91
C GLU A 189 10.83 15.55 21.87
#